data_4c081aad571a7fc75586c5216443031b
#
_entry.id   4c081aad571a7fc75586c5216443031b
#
_cell.length_a   1.000
_cell.length_b   1.000
_cell.length_c   1.000
_cell.angle_alpha   90.00
_cell.angle_beta   90.00
_cell.angle_gamma   90.00
#
_symmetry.space_group_name_H-M   'P 1'
#
loop_
_entity.id
_entity.type
_entity.pdbx_description
1 polymer ?
#
loop_
_entity_poly.entity_id
_entity_poly.type
_entity_poly.pdbx_seq_one_letter_code
_entity_poly.pdbx_strand_id
1 'polypeptide(L)'
;RDLTKTYTGGVAYAFQANPKSYSPLSTVKLFSSPYFQFLKDFNFTPLPASFSVRADVDRRYREQFLQRRGAVQELPTPNGVAPIFQKSFFFNRIYDLKWNLTRSLALDYTATNRGVIDEPDGQIDGDLFPEKNRVIWRNARRLGRTTSFNQVVALTYRLPLDKFPLTSWLQADARYQAGYTWTAISTALRSDTLRLGNTIQNNREQSINAKADLVNLYNRVKFLKDINSPPKPAALDKNGRPLPTGKIGDRPGADPRNAKDGPRRRDAPAPDKKADNNPEKQELVPQLGPDGKPVLGKDGKPVLVPAPTAKNGGKDGGKDKGAEADTTRKKPELKLLKGILRGLMSVRSVNGTYTRTDGTLLPGYLPSTALFGFSQGFSAPTPQFILGKQYELASLYELAESRGWYTESSQNLNTPISNLRTEVLNLRAQVEPFKNFQIQVDARQTKSRAEEAFFRRAVDTITNEPLEVLATVQPFITGAYAQSFLSVQTLFEGRGSEGQSPAFERFITNRQEIRAAQLTDGYGLPASDTSLQNNSQDVLLPAFQRAYSGRTGAGYRAR
;
A
#
# COMPACT_ATOMS: atom_id res chain seq x y z
N ARG A 1 20.62 43.99 26.03
CA ARG A 1 21.53 42.84 25.82
C ARG A 1 20.69 41.67 25.43
N ASP A 2 21.04 40.99 24.36
CA ASP A 2 20.44 39.71 23.90
C ASP A 2 21.56 38.66 23.83
N LEU A 3 21.39 37.58 24.58
CA LEU A 3 22.32 36.46 24.63
C LEU A 3 21.58 35.18 24.23
N THR A 4 22.04 34.54 23.16
CA THR A 4 21.53 33.24 22.72
C THR A 4 22.64 32.21 22.77
N LYS A 5 22.39 31.09 23.44
CA LYS A 5 23.29 29.92 23.49
C LYS A 5 22.54 28.71 22.92
N THR A 6 23.16 28.04 21.98
CA THR A 6 22.61 26.81 21.36
C THR A 6 23.64 25.69 21.52
N TYR A 7 23.18 24.55 22.01
CA TYR A 7 23.98 23.34 22.17
C TYR A 7 23.25 22.20 21.45
N THR A 8 23.92 21.59 20.50
CA THR A 8 23.42 20.44 19.78
C THR A 8 24.43 19.30 19.88
N GLY A 9 23.94 18.10 20.06
CA GLY A 9 24.79 16.91 20.14
C GLY A 9 23.98 15.67 19.85
N GLY A 10 24.63 14.61 19.41
CA GLY A 10 23.96 13.36 19.15
C GLY A 10 24.91 12.17 19.26
N VAL A 11 24.36 11.04 19.64
CA VAL A 11 25.03 9.74 19.67
C VAL A 11 24.19 8.75 18.88
N ALA A 12 24.82 8.02 17.99
CA ALA A 12 24.19 6.97 17.23
C ALA A 12 24.96 5.66 17.36
N TYR A 13 24.23 4.59 17.61
CA TYR A 13 24.72 3.22 17.54
C TYR A 13 23.99 2.52 16.40
N ALA A 14 24.74 1.86 15.53
CA ALA A 14 24.18 1.07 14.45
C ALA A 14 24.85 -0.31 14.41
N PHE A 15 24.02 -1.33 14.47
CA PHE A 15 24.40 -2.72 14.26
C PHE A 15 23.86 -3.16 12.91
N GLN A 16 24.71 -3.75 12.09
CA GLN A 16 24.33 -4.36 10.81
C GLN A 16 24.93 -5.76 10.75
N ALA A 17 24.13 -6.72 10.36
CA ALA A 17 24.54 -8.09 10.17
C ALA A 17 23.99 -8.64 8.86
N ASN A 18 24.68 -9.61 8.31
CA ASN A 18 24.16 -10.46 7.24
C ASN A 18 23.85 -11.85 7.83
N PRO A 19 22.72 -11.99 8.53
CA PRO A 19 22.44 -13.18 9.30
C PRO A 19 22.14 -14.36 8.37
N LYS A 20 22.72 -15.50 8.69
CA LYS A 20 22.44 -16.75 7.98
C LYS A 20 21.05 -17.26 8.32
N SER A 21 20.30 -17.64 7.32
CA SER A 21 19.00 -18.29 7.46
C SER A 21 19.18 -19.78 7.67
N TYR A 22 18.58 -20.33 8.72
CA TYR A 22 18.59 -21.76 9.03
C TYR A 22 17.35 -22.42 8.47
N SER A 23 17.53 -23.51 7.74
CA SER A 23 16.45 -24.31 7.14
C SER A 23 16.47 -25.73 7.71
N PRO A 24 15.86 -25.97 8.89
CA PRO A 24 15.98 -27.24 9.62
C PRO A 24 15.36 -28.42 8.87
N LEU A 25 14.33 -28.18 8.05
CA LEU A 25 13.60 -29.23 7.33
C LEU A 25 14.17 -29.54 5.94
N SER A 26 15.23 -28.84 5.50
CA SER A 26 15.82 -28.99 4.17
C SER A 26 16.38 -30.38 3.88
N THR A 27 16.84 -31.09 4.92
CA THR A 27 17.47 -32.43 4.84
C THR A 27 16.46 -33.57 4.91
N VAL A 28 15.20 -33.30 5.25
CA VAL A 28 14.18 -34.34 5.45
C VAL A 28 13.66 -34.84 4.11
N LYS A 29 13.97 -36.10 3.76
CA LYS A 29 13.58 -36.74 2.49
C LYS A 29 12.06 -36.81 2.29
N LEU A 30 11.26 -36.85 3.36
CA LEU A 30 9.80 -36.90 3.30
C LEU A 30 9.20 -35.67 2.58
N PHE A 31 9.87 -34.51 2.62
CA PHE A 31 9.42 -33.27 2.01
C PHE A 31 9.98 -33.03 0.59
N SER A 32 10.49 -34.07 -0.07
CA SER A 32 11.01 -34.00 -1.44
C SER A 32 9.92 -33.90 -2.51
N SER A 33 8.65 -34.19 -2.15
CA SER A 33 7.50 -34.04 -3.05
C SER A 33 7.22 -32.57 -3.37
N PRO A 34 6.84 -32.23 -4.62
CA PRO A 34 6.48 -30.86 -5.02
C PRO A 34 5.39 -30.21 -4.16
N TYR A 35 4.50 -31.00 -3.56
CA TYR A 35 3.41 -30.53 -2.69
C TYR A 35 3.89 -30.12 -1.30
N PHE A 36 5.02 -30.63 -0.83
CA PHE A 36 5.63 -30.32 0.48
C PHE A 36 6.86 -29.42 0.39
N GLN A 37 7.16 -28.88 -0.78
CA GLN A 37 8.31 -28.02 -0.99
C GLN A 37 8.30 -26.79 -0.08
N PHE A 38 7.11 -26.26 0.25
CA PHE A 38 6.98 -25.13 1.18
C PHE A 38 7.46 -25.45 2.61
N LEU A 39 7.27 -26.71 3.08
CA LEU A 39 7.78 -27.18 4.38
C LEU A 39 9.29 -27.37 4.34
N LYS A 40 9.81 -27.94 3.24
CA LYS A 40 11.25 -28.10 3.03
C LYS A 40 11.99 -26.77 3.04
N ASP A 41 11.38 -25.75 2.47
CA ASP A 41 11.92 -24.38 2.37
C ASP A 41 11.66 -23.54 3.61
N PHE A 42 11.02 -24.10 4.66
CA PHE A 42 10.85 -23.39 5.91
C PHE A 42 12.22 -23.00 6.47
N ASN A 43 12.35 -21.73 6.79
CA ASN A 43 13.60 -21.15 7.26
C ASN A 43 13.32 -20.09 8.31
N PHE A 44 14.28 -19.86 9.18
CA PHE A 44 14.24 -18.77 10.15
C PHE A 44 15.61 -18.13 10.31
N THR A 45 15.61 -16.87 10.67
CA THR A 45 16.81 -16.08 10.85
C THR A 45 16.82 -15.55 12.29
N PRO A 46 17.72 -16.03 13.17
CA PRO A 46 17.67 -15.73 14.59
C PRO A 46 18.10 -14.30 14.95
N LEU A 47 18.92 -13.66 14.11
CA LEU A 47 19.44 -12.33 14.36
C LEU A 47 18.80 -11.28 13.45
N PRO A 48 18.58 -10.04 13.92
CA PRO A 48 18.10 -8.96 13.09
C PRO A 48 19.14 -8.58 12.02
N ALA A 49 18.65 -8.08 10.88
CA ALA A 49 19.50 -7.58 9.78
C ALA A 49 20.15 -6.24 10.16
N SER A 50 19.38 -5.37 10.83
CA SER A 50 19.93 -4.12 11.37
C SER A 50 19.17 -3.70 12.62
N PHE A 51 19.90 -3.06 13.53
CA PHE A 51 19.36 -2.38 14.69
C PHE A 51 20.12 -1.08 14.89
N SER A 52 19.40 0.03 15.02
CA SER A 52 20.01 1.32 15.31
C SER A 52 19.29 2.06 16.42
N VAL A 53 20.05 2.78 17.22
CA VAL A 53 19.56 3.70 18.25
C VAL A 53 20.28 5.02 18.07
N ARG A 54 19.53 6.08 17.98
CA ARG A 54 20.05 7.44 17.91
C ARG A 54 19.43 8.28 19.00
N ALA A 55 20.26 9.06 19.69
CA ALA A 55 19.86 9.98 20.72
C ALA A 55 20.43 11.37 20.40
N ASP A 56 19.55 12.36 20.21
CA ASP A 56 19.89 13.72 19.86
C ASP A 56 19.45 14.69 20.96
N VAL A 57 20.30 15.64 21.28
CA VAL A 57 20.08 16.72 22.25
C VAL A 57 20.09 18.04 21.49
N ASP A 58 19.10 18.88 21.74
CA ASP A 58 19.03 20.25 21.23
C ASP A 58 18.59 21.17 22.38
N ARG A 59 19.51 22.01 22.83
CA ARG A 59 19.26 22.97 23.90
C ARG A 59 19.45 24.38 23.36
N ARG A 60 18.44 25.23 23.54
CA ARG A 60 18.48 26.66 23.26
C ARG A 60 18.15 27.43 24.52
N TYR A 61 19.00 28.37 24.85
CA TYR A 61 18.82 29.30 25.95
C TYR A 61 18.95 30.70 25.38
N ARG A 62 17.94 31.53 25.56
CA ARG A 62 17.95 32.93 25.17
C ARG A 62 17.56 33.79 26.37
N GLU A 63 18.33 34.83 26.57
CA GLU A 63 18.19 35.81 27.62
C GLU A 63 18.15 37.19 27.01
N GLN A 64 17.08 37.94 27.23
CA GLN A 64 16.90 39.29 26.74
C GLN A 64 16.72 40.26 27.90
N PHE A 65 17.61 41.25 27.96
CA PHE A 65 17.50 42.39 28.85
C PHE A 65 16.98 43.59 28.05
N LEU A 66 15.79 44.04 28.39
CA LEU A 66 15.18 45.22 27.81
C LEU A 66 15.55 46.46 28.62
N GLN A 67 16.24 47.42 28.03
CA GLN A 67 16.49 48.73 28.67
C GLN A 67 15.52 49.75 28.10
N ARG A 68 14.83 50.51 28.98
CA ARG A 68 14.12 51.70 28.54
C ARG A 68 15.10 52.77 28.08
N ARG A 69 15.02 53.14 26.83
CA ARG A 69 15.78 54.30 26.29
C ARG A 69 15.05 55.56 26.78
N GLY A 70 15.70 56.34 27.67
CA GLY A 70 15.17 57.67 28.13
C GLY A 70 14.80 57.76 29.61
N ALA A 71 15.17 56.82 30.47
CA ALA A 71 15.14 57.08 31.90
C ALA A 71 16.28 58.01 32.28
N VAL A 72 15.96 59.25 32.58
CA VAL A 72 16.87 60.18 33.26
C VAL A 72 17.36 59.50 34.52
N GLN A 73 18.67 59.53 34.67
CA GLN A 73 19.44 59.13 35.81
C GLN A 73 18.76 59.62 37.06
N GLU A 74 18.69 58.79 38.10
CA GLU A 74 18.25 59.06 39.45
C GLU A 74 16.86 58.51 39.78
N LEU A 75 16.85 57.22 39.91
CA LEU A 75 16.18 56.50 41.00
C LEU A 75 16.54 55.00 40.87
N PRO A 76 17.06 54.34 41.88
CA PRO A 76 17.12 52.88 41.90
C PRO A 76 15.70 52.39 42.12
N THR A 77 14.91 52.40 41.03
CA THR A 77 13.61 51.73 41.05
C THR A 77 13.82 50.24 40.94
N PRO A 78 13.26 49.43 41.86
CA PRO A 78 13.24 47.98 41.76
C PRO A 78 12.49 47.47 40.54
N ASN A 79 11.95 48.36 39.71
CA ASN A 79 11.05 48.10 38.59
C ASN A 79 11.74 48.20 37.21
N GLY A 80 12.96 47.70 37.06
CA GLY A 80 13.50 47.40 35.74
C GLY A 80 12.60 46.34 35.05
N VAL A 81 12.43 46.49 33.73
CA VAL A 81 11.73 45.44 32.95
C VAL A 81 12.45 44.12 33.20
N ALA A 82 11.72 43.15 33.73
CA ALA A 82 12.26 41.83 34.04
C ALA A 82 12.85 41.20 32.77
N PRO A 83 14.01 40.56 32.86
CA PRO A 83 14.61 39.87 31.72
C PRO A 83 13.69 38.74 31.24
N ILE A 84 13.65 38.57 29.92
CA ILE A 84 12.85 37.52 29.30
C ILE A 84 13.80 36.35 29.02
N PHE A 85 13.41 35.18 29.50
CA PHE A 85 14.12 33.93 29.28
C PHE A 85 13.30 33.00 28.39
N GLN A 86 13.89 32.59 27.25
CA GLN A 86 13.32 31.58 26.37
C GLN A 86 14.23 30.36 26.44
N LYS A 87 13.65 29.23 26.83
CA LYS A 87 14.39 27.99 27.05
C LYS A 87 13.71 26.84 26.33
N SER A 88 14.50 26.03 25.66
CA SER A 88 14.06 24.75 25.13
C SER A 88 15.18 23.74 25.22
N PHE A 89 14.93 22.59 25.80
CA PHE A 89 15.88 21.52 25.89
C PHE A 89 15.21 20.22 25.51
N PHE A 90 15.44 19.81 24.25
CA PHE A 90 14.86 18.59 23.69
C PHE A 90 15.85 17.45 23.77
N PHE A 91 15.30 16.27 24.04
CA PHE A 91 16.03 15.01 23.99
C PHE A 91 15.23 14.02 23.15
N ASN A 92 15.65 13.80 21.91
CA ASN A 92 15.00 12.92 20.96
C ASN A 92 15.72 11.57 20.92
N ARG A 93 14.96 10.49 20.88
CA ARG A 93 15.45 9.12 20.76
C ARG A 93 14.73 8.44 19.61
N ILE A 94 15.50 7.83 18.73
CA ILE A 94 14.99 7.13 17.55
C ILE A 94 15.52 5.71 17.61
N TYR A 95 14.64 4.76 17.36
CA TYR A 95 14.92 3.33 17.37
C TYR A 95 14.47 2.74 16.03
N ASP A 96 15.35 1.99 15.37
CA ASP A 96 15.03 1.28 14.14
C ASP A 96 15.51 -0.16 14.26
N LEU A 97 14.64 -1.10 13.91
CA LEU A 97 14.94 -2.52 13.86
C LEU A 97 14.39 -3.10 12.56
N LYS A 98 15.24 -3.79 11.80
CA LYS A 98 14.83 -4.59 10.65
C LYS A 98 15.22 -6.04 10.87
N TRP A 99 14.22 -6.91 10.82
CA TRP A 99 14.42 -8.32 11.07
C TRP A 99 13.71 -9.18 10.03
N ASN A 100 14.49 -9.82 9.20
CA ASN A 100 13.99 -10.83 8.28
C ASN A 100 13.81 -12.16 9.03
N LEU A 101 12.65 -12.35 9.68
CA LEU A 101 12.33 -13.55 10.48
C LEU A 101 12.45 -14.81 9.63
N THR A 102 11.99 -14.74 8.38
CA THR A 102 12.18 -15.77 7.35
C THR A 102 12.51 -15.08 6.03
N ARG A 103 12.81 -15.84 4.97
CA ARG A 103 12.98 -15.30 3.61
C ARG A 103 11.70 -14.64 3.07
N SER A 104 10.55 -15.02 3.62
CA SER A 104 9.23 -14.54 3.18
C SER A 104 8.57 -13.60 4.18
N LEU A 105 9.08 -13.49 5.41
CA LEU A 105 8.50 -12.72 6.50
C LEU A 105 9.52 -11.74 7.06
N ALA A 106 9.24 -10.45 6.89
CA ALA A 106 10.06 -9.36 7.42
C ALA A 106 9.29 -8.56 8.46
N LEU A 107 9.98 -8.19 9.52
CA LEU A 107 9.51 -7.31 10.59
C LEU A 107 10.36 -6.04 10.58
N ASP A 108 9.68 -4.89 10.44
CA ASP A 108 10.25 -3.56 10.59
C ASP A 108 9.63 -2.89 11.82
N TYR A 109 10.47 -2.35 12.69
CA TYR A 109 10.04 -1.58 13.84
C TYR A 109 10.77 -0.26 13.86
N THR A 110 10.04 0.84 13.94
CA THR A 110 10.57 2.17 14.14
C THR A 110 9.86 2.84 15.30
N ALA A 111 10.60 3.55 16.14
CA ALA A 111 10.02 4.34 17.21
C ALA A 111 10.78 5.65 17.40
N THR A 112 10.03 6.71 17.66
CA THR A 112 10.57 8.03 17.99
C THR A 112 9.97 8.50 19.30
N ASN A 113 10.83 8.83 20.25
CA ASN A 113 10.44 9.40 21.52
C ASN A 113 11.06 10.80 21.64
N ARG A 114 10.19 11.81 21.72
CA ARG A 114 10.59 13.20 21.94
C ARG A 114 10.38 13.56 23.40
N GLY A 115 11.46 13.87 24.09
CA GLY A 115 11.46 14.32 25.46
C GLY A 115 11.84 15.78 25.61
N VAL A 116 11.39 16.42 26.68
CA VAL A 116 11.81 17.75 27.12
C VAL A 116 12.48 17.61 28.47
N ILE A 117 13.66 18.18 28.61
CA ILE A 117 14.36 18.33 29.88
C ILE A 117 13.91 19.66 30.47
N ASP A 118 13.04 19.61 31.45
CA ASP A 118 12.50 20.81 32.07
C ASP A 118 13.61 21.54 32.85
N GLU A 119 13.77 22.82 32.58
CA GLU A 119 14.72 23.72 33.21
C GLU A 119 14.02 24.66 34.20
N PRO A 120 14.59 24.95 35.37
CA PRO A 120 14.04 25.90 36.35
C PRO A 120 13.87 27.30 35.77
N ASP A 121 12.92 28.07 36.30
CA ASP A 121 12.66 29.42 35.85
C ASP A 121 13.79 30.41 36.12
N GLY A 122 13.82 31.51 35.36
CA GLY A 122 14.79 32.59 35.46
C GLY A 122 16.17 32.22 34.90
N GLN A 123 17.19 32.94 35.30
CA GLN A 123 18.57 32.71 34.88
C GLN A 123 19.09 31.38 35.43
N ILE A 124 19.73 30.60 34.58
CA ILE A 124 20.29 29.29 34.91
C ILE A 124 21.76 29.16 34.49
N ASP A 125 22.28 30.16 33.79
CA ASP A 125 23.62 30.11 33.21
C ASP A 125 24.64 30.74 34.17
N GLY A 126 25.71 30.00 34.44
CA GLY A 126 26.84 30.40 35.28
C GLY A 126 26.93 29.71 36.65
N ASP A 127 28.06 29.95 37.29
CA ASP A 127 28.41 29.31 38.58
C ASP A 127 27.54 29.83 39.74
N LEU A 128 26.73 30.85 39.51
CA LEU A 128 25.88 31.48 40.54
C LEU A 128 24.63 30.63 40.92
N PHE A 129 24.30 29.59 40.13
CA PHE A 129 23.07 28.81 40.34
C PHE A 129 23.32 27.29 40.35
N PRO A 130 24.20 26.77 41.22
CA PRO A 130 24.54 25.34 41.25
C PRO A 130 23.35 24.44 41.50
N GLU A 131 22.36 24.89 42.28
CA GLU A 131 21.13 24.14 42.57
C GLU A 131 20.26 23.94 41.30
N LYS A 132 20.14 25.00 40.48
CA LYS A 132 19.40 24.91 39.21
C LYS A 132 20.07 23.94 38.25
N ASN A 133 21.40 23.96 38.14
CA ASN A 133 22.15 23.02 37.33
C ASN A 133 21.97 21.59 37.82
N ARG A 134 21.91 21.36 39.14
CA ARG A 134 21.65 20.03 39.72
C ARG A 134 20.27 19.51 39.34
N VAL A 135 19.26 20.36 39.29
CA VAL A 135 17.89 20.01 38.81
C VAL A 135 17.93 19.62 37.34
N ILE A 136 18.58 20.41 36.47
CA ILE A 136 18.71 20.10 35.03
C ILE A 136 19.38 18.72 34.84
N TRP A 137 20.52 18.48 35.50
CA TRP A 137 21.22 17.21 35.39
C TRP A 137 20.40 16.02 35.91
N ARG A 138 19.61 16.22 36.97
CA ARG A 138 18.69 15.21 37.47
C ARG A 138 17.62 14.86 36.44
N ASN A 139 17.02 15.88 35.81
CA ASN A 139 16.02 15.70 34.77
C ASN A 139 16.64 15.07 33.51
N ALA A 140 17.85 15.46 33.13
CA ALA A 140 18.58 14.87 32.01
C ALA A 140 18.87 13.37 32.24
N ARG A 141 19.32 13.00 33.45
CA ARG A 141 19.57 11.58 33.82
C ARG A 141 18.30 10.72 33.78
N ARG A 142 17.13 11.33 34.00
CA ARG A 142 15.81 10.67 33.87
C ARG A 142 15.32 10.66 32.41
N LEU A 143 16.15 11.08 31.46
CA LEU A 143 15.85 11.16 30.02
C LEU A 143 14.74 12.18 29.67
N GLY A 144 14.51 13.15 30.59
CA GLY A 144 13.48 14.16 30.43
C GLY A 144 12.04 13.62 30.54
N ARG A 145 11.09 14.50 30.32
CA ARG A 145 9.66 14.20 30.27
C ARG A 145 9.25 13.97 28.82
N THR A 146 8.75 12.79 28.50
CA THR A 146 8.23 12.50 27.14
C THR A 146 7.08 13.45 26.81
N THR A 147 7.13 14.07 25.65
CA THR A 147 6.08 14.94 25.10
C THR A 147 5.35 14.29 23.94
N SER A 148 6.04 13.47 23.19
CA SER A 148 5.44 12.70 22.11
C SER A 148 6.22 11.39 21.94
N PHE A 149 5.47 10.33 21.74
CA PHE A 149 5.99 9.01 21.42
C PHE A 149 5.22 8.49 20.20
N ASN A 150 5.94 8.03 19.20
CA ASN A 150 5.37 7.43 18.02
C ASN A 150 6.14 6.14 17.70
N GLN A 151 5.41 5.06 17.43
CA GLN A 151 6.00 3.82 16.95
C GLN A 151 5.19 3.21 15.81
N VAL A 152 5.88 2.52 14.95
CA VAL A 152 5.31 1.76 13.84
C VAL A 152 5.93 0.37 13.83
N VAL A 153 5.09 -0.65 13.81
CA VAL A 153 5.46 -2.05 13.62
C VAL A 153 4.88 -2.49 12.28
N ALA A 154 5.70 -2.93 11.36
CA ALA A 154 5.25 -3.44 10.07
C ALA A 154 5.72 -4.88 9.89
N LEU A 155 4.80 -5.75 9.51
CA LEU A 155 5.03 -7.15 9.17
C LEU A 155 4.67 -7.35 7.70
N THR A 156 5.65 -7.73 6.89
CA THR A 156 5.45 -7.99 5.47
C THR A 156 5.66 -9.48 5.22
N TYR A 157 4.64 -10.13 4.64
CA TYR A 157 4.67 -11.54 4.33
C TYR A 157 4.43 -11.79 2.85
N ARG A 158 5.43 -12.35 2.17
CA ARG A 158 5.29 -12.83 0.82
C ARG A 158 4.76 -14.27 0.84
N LEU A 159 3.56 -14.46 0.33
CA LEU A 159 2.95 -15.79 0.28
C LEU A 159 3.70 -16.66 -0.73
N PRO A 160 4.16 -17.86 -0.34
CA PRO A 160 4.92 -18.75 -1.22
C PRO A 160 4.02 -19.52 -2.21
N LEU A 161 3.15 -18.81 -2.93
CA LEU A 161 2.20 -19.40 -3.89
C LEU A 161 2.91 -19.98 -5.12
N ASP A 162 4.09 -19.46 -5.44
CA ASP A 162 4.96 -19.93 -6.50
C ASP A 162 5.49 -21.36 -6.27
N LYS A 163 5.52 -21.82 -5.03
CA LYS A 163 6.00 -23.16 -4.64
C LYS A 163 4.97 -24.26 -4.81
N PHE A 164 3.70 -23.90 -4.95
CA PHE A 164 2.66 -24.88 -5.20
C PHE A 164 2.41 -25.03 -6.70
N PRO A 165 2.43 -26.27 -7.24
CA PRO A 165 2.23 -26.47 -8.66
C PRO A 165 0.92 -25.89 -9.20
N LEU A 166 -0.14 -25.84 -8.40
CA LEU A 166 -1.44 -25.31 -8.81
C LEU A 166 -1.48 -23.78 -8.84
N THR A 167 -0.75 -23.09 -7.97
CA THR A 167 -0.86 -21.65 -7.75
C THR A 167 0.35 -20.85 -8.20
N SER A 168 1.33 -21.47 -8.89
CA SER A 168 2.58 -20.79 -9.32
C SER A 168 2.36 -19.64 -10.31
N TRP A 169 1.15 -19.49 -10.86
CA TRP A 169 0.72 -18.35 -11.67
C TRP A 169 0.20 -17.18 -10.83
N LEU A 170 0.07 -17.37 -9.51
CA LEU A 170 -0.33 -16.35 -8.54
C LEU A 170 0.88 -15.89 -7.74
N GLN A 171 0.97 -14.59 -7.50
CA GLN A 171 1.88 -13.97 -6.56
C GLN A 171 1.05 -13.12 -5.61
N ALA A 172 1.31 -13.18 -4.32
CA ALA A 172 0.62 -12.34 -3.35
C ALA A 172 1.56 -11.96 -2.21
N ASP A 173 1.47 -10.71 -1.80
CA ASP A 173 2.16 -10.14 -0.66
C ASP A 173 1.11 -9.56 0.30
N ALA A 174 1.21 -9.89 1.57
CA ALA A 174 0.38 -9.34 2.62
C ALA A 174 1.24 -8.46 3.54
N ARG A 175 0.74 -7.29 3.89
CA ARG A 175 1.38 -6.38 4.85
C ARG A 175 0.41 -6.03 5.95
N TYR A 176 0.87 -6.13 7.17
CA TYR A 176 0.22 -5.63 8.37
C TYR A 176 1.09 -4.56 8.99
N GLN A 177 0.55 -3.37 9.20
CA GLN A 177 1.24 -2.28 9.88
C GLN A 177 0.38 -1.78 11.01
N ALA A 178 0.98 -1.62 12.19
CA ALA A 178 0.35 -1.01 13.35
C ALA A 178 1.18 0.20 13.78
N GLY A 179 0.54 1.33 13.91
CA GLY A 179 1.11 2.54 14.47
C GLY A 179 0.46 2.88 15.80
N TYR A 180 1.23 3.42 16.71
CA TYR A 180 0.77 3.93 17.99
C TYR A 180 1.44 5.26 18.28
N THR A 181 0.64 6.24 18.64
CA THR A 181 1.11 7.59 19.01
C THR A 181 0.55 7.96 20.37
N TRP A 182 1.42 8.48 21.20
CA TRP A 182 1.06 9.12 22.48
C TRP A 182 1.55 10.57 22.46
N THR A 183 0.69 11.51 22.81
CA THR A 183 1.00 12.94 22.84
C THR A 183 0.62 13.51 24.20
N ALA A 184 1.57 14.16 24.85
CA ALA A 184 1.32 14.84 26.13
C ALA A 184 0.41 16.04 25.93
N ILE A 185 -0.44 16.30 26.93
CA ILE A 185 -1.16 17.58 26.99
C ILE A 185 -0.17 18.75 27.06
N SER A 186 -0.57 19.88 26.44
CA SER A 186 0.20 21.13 26.54
C SER A 186 0.42 21.52 28.01
N THR A 187 1.62 21.98 28.33
CA THR A 187 1.94 22.49 29.67
C THR A 187 1.09 23.69 30.07
N ALA A 188 0.66 24.50 29.09
CA ALA A 188 -0.23 25.65 29.33
C ALA A 188 -1.66 25.25 29.77
N LEU A 189 -2.08 24.02 29.48
CA LEU A 189 -3.38 23.47 29.88
C LEU A 189 -3.31 22.62 31.15
N ARG A 190 -2.15 22.52 31.77
CA ARG A 190 -1.97 21.80 33.04
C ARG A 190 -2.33 22.71 34.19
N SER A 191 -3.34 22.33 34.94
CA SER A 191 -3.77 22.98 36.17
C SER A 191 -3.92 21.91 37.26
N ASP A 192 -3.79 22.30 38.50
CA ASP A 192 -4.04 21.41 39.63
C ASP A 192 -5.50 21.00 39.73
N THR A 193 -6.40 21.83 39.20
CA THR A 193 -7.86 21.62 39.25
C THR A 193 -8.40 20.96 37.97
N LEU A 194 -7.66 21.02 36.84
CA LEU A 194 -8.13 20.55 35.54
C LEU A 194 -7.15 19.52 34.94
N ARG A 195 -7.50 18.27 35.02
CA ARG A 195 -6.68 17.14 34.47
C ARG A 195 -7.25 16.66 33.14
N LEU A 196 -6.98 17.36 32.04
CA LEU A 196 -7.50 16.98 30.72
C LEU A 196 -6.86 15.70 30.15
N GLY A 197 -5.71 15.26 30.70
CA GLY A 197 -5.02 14.06 30.23
C GLY A 197 -4.30 14.24 28.88
N ASN A 198 -3.68 13.17 28.42
CA ASN A 198 -2.93 13.07 27.19
C ASN A 198 -3.84 12.57 26.06
N THR A 199 -3.29 12.42 24.86
CA THR A 199 -4.00 11.81 23.75
C THR A 199 -3.24 10.59 23.27
N ILE A 200 -3.93 9.46 23.09
CA ILE A 200 -3.39 8.29 22.40
C ILE A 200 -4.15 8.03 21.11
N GLN A 201 -3.42 7.57 20.14
CA GLN A 201 -3.95 7.18 18.85
C GLN A 201 -3.30 5.87 18.41
N ASN A 202 -4.09 4.97 17.88
CA ASN A 202 -3.55 3.86 17.12
C ASN A 202 -4.03 3.92 15.67
N ASN A 203 -3.27 3.28 14.81
CA ASN A 203 -3.69 2.98 13.46
C ASN A 203 -3.30 1.54 13.11
N ARG A 204 -4.06 0.97 12.19
CA ARG A 204 -3.80 -0.34 11.62
C ARG A 204 -3.99 -0.27 10.12
N GLU A 205 -2.99 -0.68 9.38
CA GLU A 205 -3.09 -0.86 7.94
C GLU A 205 -2.90 -2.34 7.60
N GLN A 206 -3.82 -2.87 6.83
CA GLN A 206 -3.77 -4.21 6.27
C GLN A 206 -3.82 -4.08 4.76
N SER A 207 -2.81 -4.55 4.06
CA SER A 207 -2.81 -4.52 2.60
C SER A 207 -2.44 -5.88 2.03
N ILE A 208 -3.11 -6.24 0.95
CA ILE A 208 -2.85 -7.43 0.17
C ILE A 208 -2.67 -6.98 -1.27
N ASN A 209 -1.51 -7.30 -1.84
CA ASN A 209 -1.23 -7.13 -3.24
C ASN A 209 -1.20 -8.50 -3.89
N ALA A 210 -2.02 -8.72 -4.91
CA ALA A 210 -2.08 -9.98 -5.63
C ALA A 210 -1.90 -9.75 -7.12
N LYS A 211 -1.11 -10.60 -7.76
CA LYS A 211 -0.91 -10.62 -9.20
C LYS A 211 -1.20 -12.02 -9.73
N ALA A 212 -2.11 -12.10 -10.68
CA ALA A 212 -2.45 -13.30 -11.41
C ALA A 212 -1.88 -13.22 -12.83
N ASP A 213 -0.94 -14.09 -13.17
CA ASP A 213 -0.41 -14.27 -14.52
C ASP A 213 -1.18 -15.40 -15.21
N LEU A 214 -2.25 -15.01 -15.91
CA LEU A 214 -3.13 -15.95 -16.57
C LEU A 214 -2.48 -16.61 -17.79
N VAL A 215 -1.48 -15.97 -18.39
CA VAL A 215 -0.69 -16.58 -19.48
C VAL A 215 0.04 -17.83 -18.99
N ASN A 216 0.65 -17.74 -17.80
CA ASN A 216 1.29 -18.89 -17.16
C ASN A 216 0.29 -20.00 -16.80
N LEU A 217 -0.93 -19.63 -16.40
CA LEU A 217 -2.01 -20.59 -16.18
C LEU A 217 -2.42 -21.30 -17.49
N TYR A 218 -2.66 -20.54 -18.55
CA TYR A 218 -3.07 -21.09 -19.86
C TYR A 218 -2.00 -22.01 -20.45
N ASN A 219 -0.73 -21.66 -20.29
CA ASN A 219 0.40 -22.42 -20.82
C ASN A 219 0.60 -23.80 -20.15
N ARG A 220 -0.08 -24.10 -19.06
CA ARG A 220 -0.03 -25.43 -18.40
C ARG A 220 -0.81 -26.50 -19.16
N VAL A 221 -1.88 -26.11 -19.84
CA VAL A 221 -2.67 -27.00 -20.66
C VAL A 221 -2.10 -26.97 -22.08
N LYS A 222 -1.55 -28.07 -22.58
CA LYS A 222 -0.92 -28.12 -23.91
C LYS A 222 -1.80 -27.53 -25.01
N PHE A 223 -3.10 -27.86 -25.00
CA PHE A 223 -4.05 -27.35 -25.98
C PHE A 223 -4.20 -25.82 -25.92
N LEU A 224 -4.28 -25.24 -24.73
CA LEU A 224 -4.36 -23.80 -24.54
C LEU A 224 -3.04 -23.10 -24.88
N LYS A 225 -1.92 -23.73 -24.56
CA LYS A 225 -0.58 -23.27 -24.94
C LYS A 225 -0.42 -23.17 -26.45
N ASP A 226 -0.90 -24.18 -27.21
CA ASP A 226 -0.84 -24.19 -28.66
C ASP A 226 -1.71 -23.09 -29.29
N ILE A 227 -2.83 -22.73 -28.66
CA ILE A 227 -3.67 -21.61 -29.07
C ILE A 227 -3.01 -20.25 -28.76
N ASN A 228 -2.32 -20.15 -27.64
CA ASN A 228 -1.68 -18.92 -27.18
C ASN A 228 -0.32 -18.66 -27.85
N SER A 229 0.39 -19.72 -28.24
CA SER A 229 1.69 -19.60 -28.92
C SER A 229 1.51 -19.13 -30.36
N PRO A 230 2.34 -18.21 -30.85
CA PRO A 230 2.37 -17.90 -32.27
C PRO A 230 2.74 -19.18 -33.04
N PRO A 231 2.18 -19.39 -34.27
CA PRO A 231 2.62 -20.48 -35.10
C PRO A 231 4.14 -20.36 -35.27
N LYS A 232 4.87 -21.45 -34.96
CA LYS A 232 6.32 -21.48 -35.21
C LYS A 232 6.53 -21.11 -36.66
N PRO A 233 7.43 -20.17 -36.98
CA PRO A 233 7.82 -19.95 -38.37
C PRO A 233 8.26 -21.29 -38.95
N ALA A 234 7.74 -21.65 -40.09
CA ALA A 234 8.20 -22.87 -40.79
C ALA A 234 9.72 -22.79 -40.91
N ALA A 235 10.40 -23.82 -40.45
CA ALA A 235 11.84 -23.90 -40.66
C ALA A 235 12.10 -23.86 -42.17
N LEU A 236 12.84 -22.86 -42.61
CA LEU A 236 13.23 -22.70 -44.01
C LEU A 236 14.54 -23.49 -44.26
N ASP A 237 14.63 -24.15 -45.39
CA ASP A 237 15.90 -24.72 -45.84
C ASP A 237 16.89 -23.62 -46.27
N LYS A 238 18.13 -23.98 -46.59
CA LYS A 238 19.17 -23.02 -47.00
C LYS A 238 18.78 -22.20 -48.25
N ASN A 239 17.67 -22.56 -48.93
CA ASN A 239 17.16 -21.91 -50.13
C ASN A 239 15.86 -21.16 -49.88
N GLY A 240 15.47 -20.95 -48.60
CA GLY A 240 14.30 -20.18 -48.25
C GLY A 240 12.96 -20.91 -48.47
N ARG A 241 12.93 -22.23 -48.66
CA ARG A 241 11.71 -23.01 -48.84
C ARG A 241 11.27 -23.65 -47.54
N PRO A 242 9.94 -23.68 -47.23
CA PRO A 242 9.44 -24.33 -46.03
C PRO A 242 9.79 -25.83 -46.02
N LEU A 243 10.48 -26.30 -44.99
CA LEU A 243 10.72 -27.74 -44.80
C LEU A 243 9.37 -28.45 -44.51
N PRO A 244 9.11 -29.60 -45.21
CA PRO A 244 7.90 -30.37 -44.95
C PRO A 244 7.94 -30.92 -43.51
N THR A 245 6.91 -30.61 -42.71
CA THR A 245 6.71 -31.14 -41.36
C THR A 245 6.26 -32.62 -41.43
N GLY A 246 7.15 -33.52 -41.80
CA GLY A 246 6.93 -34.94 -41.70
C GLY A 246 7.52 -35.50 -40.41
N LYS A 247 6.74 -36.26 -39.65
CA LYS A 247 7.21 -37.05 -38.52
C LYS A 247 8.30 -37.99 -38.98
N ILE A 248 9.54 -37.80 -38.49
CA ILE A 248 10.62 -38.80 -38.64
C ILE A 248 10.28 -39.91 -37.63
N GLY A 249 9.86 -41.05 -38.16
CA GLY A 249 9.69 -42.28 -37.41
C GLY A 249 11.02 -42.84 -36.92
N ASP A 250 10.96 -43.48 -35.80
CA ASP A 250 12.04 -44.24 -35.17
C ASP A 250 12.83 -45.13 -36.15
N ARG A 251 14.12 -44.95 -36.16
CA ARG A 251 15.06 -46.01 -36.56
C ARG A 251 15.96 -46.34 -35.37
N PRO A 252 16.02 -47.60 -34.94
CA PRO A 252 16.95 -48.02 -33.90
C PRO A 252 18.32 -48.31 -34.49
N GLY A 253 19.36 -47.93 -33.78
CA GLY A 253 20.69 -48.53 -33.90
C GLY A 253 21.79 -47.65 -34.48
N ALA A 254 22.55 -46.98 -33.62
CA ALA A 254 24.00 -46.81 -33.81
C ALA A 254 24.65 -46.55 -32.44
N ASP A 255 25.59 -47.40 -32.12
CA ASP A 255 26.39 -47.58 -30.90
C ASP A 255 27.33 -46.39 -30.63
N PRO A 256 27.47 -45.91 -29.37
CA PRO A 256 28.42 -44.86 -29.04
C PRO A 256 29.75 -45.43 -28.54
N ARG A 257 30.74 -45.55 -29.41
CA ARG A 257 32.13 -45.70 -28.99
C ARG A 257 33.08 -44.85 -29.84
N ASN A 258 33.85 -44.06 -29.11
CA ASN A 258 35.04 -43.30 -29.49
C ASN A 258 34.88 -41.81 -29.80
N ALA A 259 35.25 -41.01 -28.82
CA ALA A 259 36.25 -39.96 -29.03
C ALA A 259 36.81 -39.51 -27.67
N LYS A 260 38.09 -39.77 -27.52
CA LYS A 260 38.95 -39.32 -26.40
C LYS A 260 39.46 -37.91 -26.60
N ASP A 261 39.64 -37.26 -25.47
CA ASP A 261 40.74 -36.38 -25.04
C ASP A 261 41.03 -35.02 -25.71
N GLY A 262 41.05 -34.01 -24.83
CA GLY A 262 42.00 -32.91 -24.82
C GLY A 262 41.45 -31.51 -24.61
N PRO A 263 42.24 -30.58 -24.06
CA PRO A 263 42.40 -30.34 -22.60
C PRO A 263 41.86 -28.97 -22.13
N ARG A 264 41.74 -28.87 -20.80
CA ARG A 264 41.39 -27.72 -20.01
C ARG A 264 42.27 -26.48 -20.24
N ARG A 265 41.70 -25.31 -20.30
CA ARG A 265 42.37 -24.07 -19.86
C ARG A 265 41.49 -23.25 -18.96
N ARG A 266 42.14 -22.75 -17.93
CA ARG A 266 41.69 -21.99 -16.78
C ARG A 266 41.51 -20.50 -17.11
N ASP A 267 40.59 -19.89 -16.36
CA ASP A 267 40.63 -18.59 -15.70
C ASP A 267 40.83 -17.29 -16.51
N ALA A 268 39.80 -16.45 -16.51
CA ALA A 268 39.93 -15.04 -16.21
C ALA A 268 38.56 -14.33 -16.08
N PRO A 269 38.45 -13.25 -15.31
CA PRO A 269 37.18 -12.71 -14.75
C PRO A 269 36.46 -11.77 -15.70
N ALA A 270 35.14 -11.67 -15.50
CA ALA A 270 34.26 -10.80 -16.27
C ALA A 270 34.32 -9.34 -15.81
N PRO A 271 34.25 -8.37 -16.73
CA PRO A 271 33.95 -7.00 -16.38
C PRO A 271 32.47 -6.62 -16.61
N ASP A 272 32.02 -5.68 -15.80
CA ASP A 272 30.73 -5.02 -15.80
C ASP A 272 30.25 -4.57 -17.17
N LYS A 273 28.96 -4.79 -17.48
CA LYS A 273 28.30 -4.18 -18.63
C LYS A 273 27.21 -3.20 -18.20
N LYS A 274 27.48 -1.95 -18.52
CA LYS A 274 26.56 -0.84 -18.63
C LYS A 274 25.48 -1.15 -19.69
N ALA A 275 24.27 -0.72 -19.39
CA ALA A 275 23.16 -0.69 -20.34
C ALA A 275 23.47 0.26 -21.51
N ASP A 276 23.31 -0.24 -22.73
CA ASP A 276 23.34 0.57 -23.94
C ASP A 276 22.06 0.30 -24.76
N ASN A 277 21.29 1.38 -24.92
CA ASN A 277 20.15 1.46 -25.84
C ASN A 277 20.68 1.49 -27.27
N ASN A 278 20.24 0.56 -28.11
CA ASN A 278 20.50 0.65 -29.54
C ASN A 278 19.21 0.39 -30.34
N PRO A 279 18.80 1.32 -31.24
CA PRO A 279 17.62 1.16 -32.09
C PRO A 279 17.92 0.21 -33.26
N GLU A 280 16.84 -0.42 -33.73
CA GLU A 280 16.77 -1.37 -34.84
C GLU A 280 17.64 -0.98 -36.07
N LYS A 281 18.49 -1.90 -36.49
CA LYS A 281 19.21 -1.80 -37.78
C LYS A 281 18.25 -2.20 -38.92
N GLN A 282 17.83 -1.20 -39.69
CA GLN A 282 17.26 -1.44 -41.01
C GLN A 282 18.39 -1.85 -41.97
N GLU A 283 18.21 -2.97 -42.68
CA GLU A 283 19.11 -3.40 -43.72
C GLU A 283 19.04 -2.44 -44.91
N LEU A 284 20.18 -1.81 -45.21
CA LEU A 284 20.35 -0.88 -46.31
C LEU A 284 20.97 -1.64 -47.52
N VAL A 285 20.33 -1.51 -48.68
CA VAL A 285 20.82 -2.12 -49.96
C VAL A 285 21.32 -1.02 -50.89
N PRO A 286 22.34 -1.30 -51.73
CA PRO A 286 22.86 -0.33 -52.69
C PRO A 286 21.82 0.04 -53.74
N GLN A 287 21.67 1.32 -54.04
CA GLN A 287 20.81 1.83 -55.10
C GLN A 287 21.44 1.47 -56.45
N LEU A 288 20.69 0.72 -57.31
CA LEU A 288 21.11 0.38 -58.65
C LEU A 288 20.59 1.41 -59.64
N GLY A 289 21.44 1.85 -60.55
CA GLY A 289 21.07 2.70 -61.71
C GLY A 289 20.36 1.92 -62.83
N PRO A 290 19.88 2.61 -63.87
CA PRO A 290 19.18 1.96 -65.02
C PRO A 290 19.99 0.87 -65.72
N ASP A 291 21.32 0.88 -65.57
CA ASP A 291 22.26 -0.07 -66.19
C ASP A 291 22.61 -1.23 -65.25
N GLY A 292 21.91 -1.42 -64.15
CA GLY A 292 22.15 -2.50 -63.19
C GLY A 292 23.41 -2.36 -62.35
N LYS A 293 24.12 -1.22 -62.39
CA LYS A 293 25.33 -0.96 -61.61
C LYS A 293 24.99 -0.06 -60.42
N PRO A 294 25.70 -0.24 -59.26
CA PRO A 294 25.43 0.61 -58.11
C PRO A 294 25.79 2.08 -58.35
N VAL A 295 24.89 3.00 -58.00
CA VAL A 295 25.14 4.43 -58.09
C VAL A 295 26.17 4.82 -57.02
N LEU A 296 27.27 5.42 -57.48
CA LEU A 296 28.33 5.92 -56.59
C LEU A 296 28.08 7.39 -56.23
N GLY A 297 28.20 7.71 -54.94
CA GLY A 297 28.16 9.08 -54.44
C GLY A 297 29.45 9.85 -54.84
N LYS A 298 29.49 11.16 -54.57
CA LYS A 298 30.65 12.03 -54.83
C LYS A 298 31.94 11.56 -54.18
N ASP A 299 31.85 10.65 -53.20
CA ASP A 299 32.96 10.09 -52.44
C ASP A 299 33.38 8.69 -52.92
N GLY A 300 32.90 8.22 -54.08
CA GLY A 300 33.25 6.92 -54.68
C GLY A 300 32.65 5.71 -53.98
N LYS A 301 31.71 5.89 -53.02
CA LYS A 301 31.04 4.77 -52.33
C LYS A 301 29.59 4.61 -52.80
N PRO A 302 29.04 3.36 -52.82
CA PRO A 302 27.66 3.13 -53.26
C PRO A 302 26.65 3.78 -52.30
N VAL A 303 25.64 4.45 -52.88
CA VAL A 303 24.53 5.07 -52.16
C VAL A 303 23.57 3.95 -51.67
N LEU A 304 23.35 3.87 -50.36
CA LEU A 304 22.47 2.87 -49.72
C LEU A 304 21.09 3.46 -49.49
N VAL A 305 20.03 2.73 -49.91
CA VAL A 305 18.63 3.10 -49.71
C VAL A 305 17.85 1.96 -49.03
N PRO A 306 16.78 2.24 -48.26
CA PRO A 306 15.96 1.18 -47.66
C PRO A 306 15.27 0.34 -48.74
N ALA A 307 15.23 -0.99 -48.56
CA ALA A 307 14.65 -1.93 -49.50
C ALA A 307 13.14 -1.70 -49.68
N PRO A 308 12.62 -1.67 -50.95
CA PRO A 308 11.19 -1.48 -51.23
C PRO A 308 10.37 -2.72 -50.92
N THR A 309 9.27 -2.58 -50.18
CA THR A 309 8.25 -3.61 -49.96
C THR A 309 7.48 -3.90 -51.26
N ALA A 310 7.67 -5.08 -51.82
CA ALA A 310 6.99 -5.53 -53.02
C ALA A 310 5.52 -5.88 -52.74
N LYS A 311 4.57 -5.17 -53.38
CA LYS A 311 3.20 -5.61 -53.62
C LYS A 311 3.18 -6.60 -54.77
N ASN A 312 2.70 -7.81 -54.54
CA ASN A 312 2.36 -8.72 -55.65
C ASN A 312 0.87 -8.82 -55.87
N GLY A 313 0.48 -8.41 -57.03
CA GLY A 313 -0.83 -8.69 -57.61
C GLY A 313 -0.67 -9.51 -58.88
N GLY A 314 -1.54 -10.50 -59.08
CA GLY A 314 -2.10 -10.83 -60.40
C GLY A 314 -1.65 -12.08 -61.12
N LYS A 315 -2.51 -13.06 -61.18
CA LYS A 315 -3.18 -13.68 -62.35
C LYS A 315 -2.51 -14.85 -63.10
N ASP A 316 -3.34 -15.88 -63.18
CA ASP A 316 -3.80 -16.74 -64.30
C ASP A 316 -2.93 -17.89 -64.82
N GLY A 317 -3.58 -19.06 -64.91
CA GLY A 317 -3.54 -19.92 -66.08
C GLY A 317 -3.19 -21.39 -65.88
N GLY A 318 -4.21 -22.28 -65.89
CA GLY A 318 -4.15 -23.46 -66.80
C GLY A 318 -3.85 -24.85 -66.23
N LYS A 319 -4.92 -25.61 -66.05
CA LYS A 319 -5.18 -27.00 -66.51
C LYS A 319 -4.31 -28.22 -66.16
N ASP A 320 -4.98 -29.12 -65.51
CA ASP A 320 -5.37 -30.52 -65.81
C ASP A 320 -4.53 -31.68 -65.23
N LYS A 321 -5.33 -32.58 -64.61
CA LYS A 321 -5.31 -34.04 -64.51
C LYS A 321 -4.39 -34.73 -63.49
N GLY A 322 -5.09 -35.52 -62.66
CA GLY A 322 -4.56 -36.68 -61.99
C GLY A 322 -5.22 -36.95 -60.64
N ALA A 323 -6.31 -37.74 -60.68
CA ALA A 323 -6.97 -38.26 -59.50
C ALA A 323 -6.11 -39.34 -58.83
N GLU A 324 -5.81 -39.15 -57.55
CA GLU A 324 -5.63 -40.23 -56.62
C GLU A 324 -6.18 -39.80 -55.27
N ALA A 325 -7.20 -40.58 -54.82
CA ALA A 325 -7.91 -40.38 -53.57
C ALA A 325 -7.01 -40.76 -52.39
N ASP A 326 -6.43 -39.78 -51.70
CA ASP A 326 -5.86 -39.96 -50.38
C ASP A 326 -6.87 -39.53 -49.32
N THR A 327 -7.53 -40.56 -48.76
CA THR A 327 -8.47 -40.42 -47.66
C THR A 327 -7.76 -40.17 -46.33
N THR A 328 -7.04 -39.08 -46.21
CA THR A 328 -6.70 -38.52 -44.88
C THR A 328 -7.85 -37.64 -44.41
N ARG A 329 -8.70 -38.19 -43.55
CA ARG A 329 -9.68 -37.44 -42.78
C ARG A 329 -8.95 -36.31 -42.04
N LYS A 330 -8.90 -35.10 -42.64
CA LYS A 330 -8.59 -33.88 -41.91
C LYS A 330 -9.62 -33.74 -40.79
N LYS A 331 -9.15 -33.90 -39.53
CA LYS A 331 -9.97 -33.56 -38.37
C LYS A 331 -10.53 -32.16 -38.60
N PRO A 332 -11.85 -31.93 -38.44
CA PRO A 332 -12.44 -30.61 -38.62
C PRO A 332 -11.67 -29.63 -37.74
N GLU A 333 -11.02 -28.66 -38.37
CA GLU A 333 -10.35 -27.59 -37.63
C GLU A 333 -11.44 -26.82 -36.92
N LEU A 334 -11.47 -26.95 -35.60
CA LEU A 334 -12.37 -26.22 -34.68
C LEU A 334 -11.93 -24.74 -34.63
N LYS A 335 -11.85 -24.08 -35.80
CA LYS A 335 -11.41 -22.69 -35.92
C LYS A 335 -12.27 -21.74 -35.07
N LEU A 336 -13.56 -22.02 -35.03
CA LEU A 336 -14.53 -21.25 -34.23
C LEU A 336 -14.30 -21.47 -32.73
N LEU A 337 -14.07 -22.70 -32.29
CA LEU A 337 -13.75 -23.03 -30.89
C LEU A 337 -12.42 -22.42 -30.46
N LYS A 338 -11.40 -22.46 -31.31
CA LYS A 338 -10.10 -21.80 -31.07
C LYS A 338 -10.26 -20.28 -30.99
N GLY A 339 -11.14 -19.68 -31.80
CA GLY A 339 -11.47 -18.26 -31.72
C GLY A 339 -12.15 -17.87 -30.42
N ILE A 340 -13.16 -18.62 -29.97
CA ILE A 340 -13.86 -18.41 -28.71
C ILE A 340 -12.89 -18.57 -27.53
N LEU A 341 -12.11 -19.65 -27.50
CA LEU A 341 -11.12 -19.89 -26.46
C LEU A 341 -10.06 -18.77 -26.43
N ARG A 342 -9.63 -18.28 -27.58
CA ARG A 342 -8.70 -17.16 -27.66
C ARG A 342 -9.33 -15.87 -27.09
N GLY A 343 -10.61 -15.65 -27.34
CA GLY A 343 -11.37 -14.55 -26.74
C GLY A 343 -11.45 -14.68 -25.22
N LEU A 344 -11.72 -15.89 -24.69
CA LEU A 344 -11.72 -16.15 -23.24
C LEU A 344 -10.32 -16.00 -22.62
N MET A 345 -9.28 -16.36 -23.36
CA MET A 345 -7.86 -16.23 -22.95
C MET A 345 -7.31 -14.81 -23.20
N SER A 346 -8.14 -13.86 -23.60
CA SER A 346 -7.71 -12.49 -23.86
C SER A 346 -7.19 -11.76 -22.60
N VAL A 347 -7.67 -12.15 -21.42
CA VAL A 347 -7.14 -11.62 -20.15
C VAL A 347 -5.76 -12.21 -19.90
N ARG A 348 -4.73 -11.35 -19.93
CA ARG A 348 -3.34 -11.76 -19.78
C ARG A 348 -2.89 -11.74 -18.33
N SER A 349 -3.21 -10.67 -17.63
CA SER A 349 -2.87 -10.53 -16.21
C SER A 349 -3.93 -9.72 -15.49
N VAL A 350 -4.08 -10.01 -14.20
CA VAL A 350 -4.90 -9.24 -13.27
C VAL A 350 -4.04 -8.91 -12.07
N ASN A 351 -3.95 -7.64 -11.73
CA ASN A 351 -3.29 -7.13 -10.53
C ASN A 351 -4.36 -6.51 -9.63
N GLY A 352 -4.35 -6.88 -8.35
CA GLY A 352 -5.28 -6.36 -7.36
C GLY A 352 -4.52 -5.88 -6.12
N THR A 353 -4.90 -4.72 -5.61
CA THR A 353 -4.44 -4.21 -4.32
C THR A 353 -5.65 -3.88 -3.48
N TYR A 354 -5.76 -4.51 -2.33
CA TYR A 354 -6.74 -4.17 -1.30
C TYR A 354 -6.00 -3.63 -0.09
N THR A 355 -6.40 -2.43 0.36
CA THR A 355 -5.85 -1.78 1.55
C THR A 355 -7.00 -1.38 2.46
N ARG A 356 -6.90 -1.75 3.71
CA ARG A 356 -7.80 -1.31 4.78
C ARG A 356 -6.97 -0.62 5.85
N THR A 357 -7.31 0.63 6.12
CA THR A 357 -6.73 1.44 7.17
C THR A 357 -7.81 1.74 8.22
N ASP A 358 -7.54 1.38 9.44
CA ASP A 358 -8.38 1.70 10.60
C ASP A 358 -7.55 2.57 11.56
N GLY A 359 -8.18 3.53 12.23
CA GLY A 359 -7.55 4.38 13.24
C GLY A 359 -8.51 4.69 14.38
N THR A 360 -7.99 4.76 15.60
CA THR A 360 -8.73 5.12 16.80
C THR A 360 -7.99 6.21 17.55
N LEU A 361 -8.69 7.26 17.94
CA LEU A 361 -8.20 8.37 18.76
C LEU A 361 -8.91 8.34 20.12
N LEU A 362 -8.14 8.36 21.19
CA LEU A 362 -8.64 8.48 22.57
C LEU A 362 -7.98 9.69 23.24
N PRO A 363 -8.69 10.84 23.34
CA PRO A 363 -8.27 11.97 24.18
C PRO A 363 -8.56 11.68 25.65
N GLY A 364 -8.00 12.47 26.53
CA GLY A 364 -8.26 12.34 27.97
C GLY A 364 -7.53 11.17 28.65
N TYR A 365 -6.52 10.63 28.02
CA TYR A 365 -5.74 9.48 28.51
C TYR A 365 -4.77 9.92 29.60
N LEU A 366 -4.88 9.38 30.81
CA LEU A 366 -4.10 9.81 31.97
C LEU A 366 -2.67 9.25 32.03
N PRO A 367 -2.42 7.94 31.73
CA PRO A 367 -1.10 7.38 31.91
C PRO A 367 -0.03 8.03 31.00
N SER A 368 1.19 8.11 31.50
CA SER A 368 2.36 8.52 30.72
C SER A 368 2.93 7.32 29.97
N THR A 369 3.63 7.57 28.87
CA THR A 369 4.33 6.52 28.12
C THR A 369 5.79 6.39 28.54
N ALA A 370 6.30 5.17 28.57
CA ALA A 370 7.70 4.86 28.88
C ALA A 370 8.33 4.06 27.72
N LEU A 371 8.38 2.75 27.83
CA LEU A 371 9.05 1.88 26.88
C LEU A 371 8.02 1.21 25.95
N PHE A 372 8.30 1.15 24.64
CA PHE A 372 7.42 0.53 23.62
C PHE A 372 5.96 1.04 23.65
N GLY A 373 5.74 2.29 24.09
CA GLY A 373 4.41 2.86 24.17
C GLY A 373 3.62 2.54 25.44
N PHE A 374 4.13 1.65 26.30
CA PHE A 374 3.50 1.32 27.57
C PHE A 374 3.81 2.34 28.66
N SER A 375 2.94 2.41 29.65
CA SER A 375 3.21 3.09 30.90
C SER A 375 4.29 2.37 31.72
N GLN A 376 4.79 3.05 32.75
CA GLN A 376 5.71 2.41 33.69
C GLN A 376 5.01 1.21 34.34
N GLY A 377 5.62 0.02 34.26
CA GLY A 377 5.05 -1.25 34.72
C GLY A 377 4.18 -1.97 33.66
N PHE A 378 4.16 -1.53 32.41
CA PHE A 378 3.45 -2.17 31.29
C PHE A 378 1.94 -2.35 31.50
N SER A 379 1.32 -1.53 32.36
CA SER A 379 -0.09 -1.67 32.72
C SER A 379 -1.05 -1.01 31.74
N ALA A 380 -0.59 -0.03 30.96
CA ALA A 380 -1.43 0.77 30.07
C ALA A 380 -0.63 1.30 28.85
N PRO A 381 -1.24 1.41 27.66
CA PRO A 381 -2.50 0.80 27.28
C PRO A 381 -2.37 -0.72 27.08
N THR A 382 -3.42 -1.41 26.63
CA THR A 382 -3.29 -2.84 26.33
C THR A 382 -2.33 -3.08 25.17
N PRO A 383 -1.56 -4.21 25.17
CA PRO A 383 -0.70 -4.56 24.04
C PRO A 383 -1.45 -4.62 22.71
N GLN A 384 -2.70 -5.04 22.77
CA GLN A 384 -3.58 -5.12 21.61
C GLN A 384 -3.86 -3.73 21.01
N PHE A 385 -4.08 -2.70 21.85
CA PHE A 385 -4.26 -1.32 21.38
C PHE A 385 -3.00 -0.80 20.68
N ILE A 386 -1.84 -1.05 21.26
CA ILE A 386 -0.53 -0.67 20.68
C ILE A 386 -0.31 -1.36 19.33
N LEU A 387 -0.74 -2.61 19.19
CA LEU A 387 -0.66 -3.37 17.95
C LEU A 387 -1.84 -3.11 16.99
N GLY A 388 -2.61 -2.04 17.21
CA GLY A 388 -3.60 -1.56 16.26
C GLY A 388 -4.96 -2.25 16.33
N LYS A 389 -5.30 -2.96 17.44
CA LYS A 389 -6.67 -3.45 17.63
C LYS A 389 -7.62 -2.27 17.68
N GLN A 390 -8.68 -2.36 16.90
CA GLN A 390 -9.76 -1.39 16.88
C GLN A 390 -10.86 -1.82 17.84
N TYR A 391 -11.39 -0.85 18.57
CA TYR A 391 -12.48 -1.03 19.53
C TYR A 391 -13.69 -0.22 19.06
N GLU A 392 -14.86 -0.64 19.38
CA GLU A 392 -16.04 0.23 19.32
C GLU A 392 -15.88 1.37 20.33
N LEU A 393 -16.42 2.55 20.03
CA LEU A 393 -16.21 3.76 20.84
C LEU A 393 -16.64 3.55 22.30
N ALA A 394 -17.81 2.94 22.51
CA ALA A 394 -18.32 2.66 23.86
C ALA A 394 -17.41 1.66 24.61
N SER A 395 -17.04 0.55 23.97
CA SER A 395 -16.16 -0.47 24.57
C SER A 395 -14.77 0.08 24.90
N LEU A 396 -14.25 1.00 24.09
CA LEU A 396 -12.97 1.66 24.38
C LEU A 396 -13.08 2.59 25.59
N TYR A 397 -14.16 3.34 25.66
CA TYR A 397 -14.44 4.21 26.79
C TYR A 397 -14.56 3.39 28.08
N GLU A 398 -15.42 2.36 28.12
CA GLU A 398 -15.60 1.46 29.26
C GLU A 398 -14.27 0.83 29.72
N LEU A 399 -13.45 0.38 28.76
CA LEU A 399 -12.12 -0.15 29.07
C LEU A 399 -11.21 0.90 29.69
N ALA A 400 -11.21 2.12 29.17
CA ALA A 400 -10.38 3.21 29.67
C ALA A 400 -10.83 3.69 31.05
N GLU A 401 -12.13 3.76 31.29
CA GLU A 401 -12.71 4.17 32.56
C GLU A 401 -12.50 3.10 33.65
N SER A 402 -12.84 1.84 33.38
CA SER A 402 -12.69 0.73 34.33
C SER A 402 -11.25 0.54 34.81
N ARG A 403 -10.27 0.98 34.01
CA ARG A 403 -8.84 0.93 34.35
C ARG A 403 -8.28 2.25 34.88
N GLY A 404 -9.10 3.27 35.07
CA GLY A 404 -8.65 4.58 35.51
C GLY A 404 -7.74 5.29 34.51
N TRP A 405 -7.88 5.00 33.20
CA TRP A 405 -7.08 5.66 32.16
C TRP A 405 -7.73 6.93 31.60
N TYR A 406 -9.00 7.12 31.82
CA TYR A 406 -9.75 8.24 31.29
C TYR A 406 -9.89 9.37 32.31
N THR A 407 -9.87 10.61 31.84
CA THR A 407 -9.92 11.79 32.70
C THR A 407 -11.29 11.97 33.35
N GLU A 408 -11.28 12.38 34.61
CA GLU A 408 -12.47 12.83 35.34
C GLU A 408 -13.00 14.17 34.81
N SER A 409 -12.11 15.00 34.22
CA SER A 409 -12.45 16.29 33.62
C SER A 409 -13.00 16.18 32.19
N SER A 410 -13.70 15.08 31.89
CA SER A 410 -14.18 14.75 30.54
C SER A 410 -15.10 15.77 29.91
N GLN A 411 -15.79 16.59 30.73
CA GLN A 411 -16.67 17.69 30.29
C GLN A 411 -15.90 18.78 29.54
N ASN A 412 -14.64 18.99 29.89
CA ASN A 412 -13.78 20.01 29.30
C ASN A 412 -13.00 19.53 28.08
N LEU A 413 -13.24 18.30 27.65
CA LEU A 413 -12.62 17.77 26.42
C LEU A 413 -13.33 18.33 25.19
N ASN A 414 -12.55 18.94 24.29
CA ASN A 414 -13.03 19.49 23.02
C ASN A 414 -12.85 18.52 21.85
N THR A 415 -12.19 17.40 22.09
CA THR A 415 -11.92 16.37 21.07
C THR A 415 -12.72 15.13 21.40
N PRO A 416 -13.52 14.58 20.47
CA PRO A 416 -14.25 13.33 20.67
C PRO A 416 -13.33 12.13 20.64
N ILE A 417 -13.77 11.00 21.19
CA ILE A 417 -13.21 9.68 20.83
C ILE A 417 -13.66 9.40 19.40
N SER A 418 -12.74 9.02 18.53
CA SER A 418 -13.07 8.80 17.13
C SER A 418 -12.46 7.53 16.56
N ASN A 419 -13.20 6.91 15.65
CA ASN A 419 -12.76 5.82 14.82
C ASN A 419 -12.84 6.23 13.34
N LEU A 420 -11.78 5.95 12.60
CA LEU A 420 -11.73 6.14 11.16
C LEU A 420 -11.45 4.80 10.49
N ARG A 421 -12.21 4.47 9.45
CA ARG A 421 -11.95 3.33 8.59
C ARG A 421 -11.94 3.76 7.14
N THR A 422 -10.92 3.34 6.41
CA THR A 422 -10.82 3.55 4.97
C THR A 422 -10.45 2.23 4.30
N GLU A 423 -11.20 1.86 3.28
CA GLU A 423 -10.98 0.67 2.46
C GLU A 423 -10.78 1.11 1.02
N VAL A 424 -9.72 0.63 0.39
CA VAL A 424 -9.38 0.93 -1.00
C VAL A 424 -9.11 -0.37 -1.73
N LEU A 425 -9.85 -0.61 -2.81
CA LEU A 425 -9.63 -1.69 -3.74
C LEU A 425 -9.23 -1.10 -5.10
N ASN A 426 -8.07 -1.49 -5.60
CA ASN A 426 -7.62 -1.17 -6.94
C ASN A 426 -7.44 -2.47 -7.71
N LEU A 427 -8.03 -2.56 -8.89
CA LEU A 427 -7.91 -3.69 -9.80
C LEU A 427 -7.42 -3.18 -11.13
N ARG A 428 -6.46 -3.87 -11.72
CA ARG A 428 -5.95 -3.62 -13.07
C ARG A 428 -5.88 -4.91 -13.84
N ALA A 429 -6.57 -4.98 -14.96
CA ALA A 429 -6.54 -6.11 -15.87
C ALA A 429 -5.94 -5.70 -17.21
N GLN A 430 -5.05 -6.55 -17.74
CA GLN A 430 -4.56 -6.45 -19.11
C GLN A 430 -5.27 -7.46 -19.97
N VAL A 431 -5.91 -6.98 -21.01
CA VAL A 431 -6.72 -7.77 -21.95
C VAL A 431 -6.15 -7.60 -23.34
N GLU A 432 -5.83 -8.71 -24.03
CA GLU A 432 -5.36 -8.75 -25.39
C GLU A 432 -6.30 -9.64 -26.23
N PRO A 433 -7.40 -9.09 -26.79
CA PRO A 433 -8.38 -9.85 -27.55
C PRO A 433 -7.79 -10.46 -28.82
N PHE A 434 -6.88 -9.73 -29.47
CA PHE A 434 -6.13 -10.18 -30.66
C PHE A 434 -4.73 -9.57 -30.65
N LYS A 435 -3.83 -10.13 -31.45
CA LYS A 435 -2.42 -9.72 -31.48
C LYS A 435 -2.27 -8.22 -31.71
N ASN A 436 -1.38 -7.60 -30.93
CA ASN A 436 -1.05 -6.18 -31.00
C ASN A 436 -2.20 -5.22 -30.64
N PHE A 437 -3.27 -5.73 -30.03
CA PHE A 437 -4.33 -4.90 -29.48
C PHE A 437 -4.46 -5.14 -27.98
N GLN A 438 -3.97 -4.20 -27.19
CA GLN A 438 -3.96 -4.29 -25.73
C GLN A 438 -4.96 -3.28 -25.15
N ILE A 439 -5.79 -3.78 -24.25
CA ILE A 439 -6.72 -2.98 -23.46
C ILE A 439 -6.30 -3.10 -22.00
N GLN A 440 -6.12 -1.97 -21.34
CA GLN A 440 -5.96 -1.92 -19.91
C GLN A 440 -7.26 -1.48 -19.27
N VAL A 441 -7.76 -2.26 -18.34
CA VAL A 441 -8.96 -1.94 -17.57
C VAL A 441 -8.54 -1.69 -16.12
N ASP A 442 -8.80 -0.47 -15.66
CA ASP A 442 -8.55 -0.06 -14.28
C ASP A 442 -9.90 0.13 -13.56
N ALA A 443 -10.03 -0.46 -12.37
CA ALA A 443 -11.17 -0.25 -11.50
C ALA A 443 -10.71 0.10 -10.10
N ARG A 444 -11.38 1.08 -9.48
CA ARG A 444 -11.10 1.53 -8.13
C ARG A 444 -12.37 1.66 -7.32
N GLN A 445 -12.31 1.18 -6.08
CA GLN A 445 -13.34 1.41 -5.07
C GLN A 445 -12.68 1.99 -3.82
N THR A 446 -13.28 3.05 -3.28
CA THR A 446 -12.87 3.65 -2.02
C THR A 446 -14.10 3.78 -1.13
N LYS A 447 -13.98 3.34 0.11
CA LYS A 447 -15.01 3.47 1.14
C LYS A 447 -14.35 4.02 2.39
N SER A 448 -14.91 5.09 2.96
CA SER A 448 -14.49 5.63 4.23
C SER A 448 -15.67 5.75 5.18
N ARG A 449 -15.41 5.56 6.47
CA ARG A 449 -16.36 5.76 7.56
C ARG A 449 -15.61 6.36 8.73
N ALA A 450 -16.11 7.47 9.23
CA ALA A 450 -15.66 8.07 10.46
C ALA A 450 -16.81 8.05 11.47
N GLU A 451 -16.49 7.75 12.71
CA GLU A 451 -17.43 7.66 13.81
C GLU A 451 -16.83 8.39 15.01
N GLU A 452 -17.56 9.33 15.57
CA GLU A 452 -17.09 10.23 16.62
C GLU A 452 -18.14 10.32 17.71
N ALA A 453 -17.71 10.26 18.98
CA ALA A 453 -18.59 10.42 20.13
C ALA A 453 -17.88 11.11 21.28
N PHE A 454 -18.62 11.95 22.01
CA PHE A 454 -18.17 12.50 23.28
C PHE A 454 -18.72 11.64 24.43
N PHE A 455 -17.83 11.17 25.26
CA PHE A 455 -18.17 10.47 26.50
C PHE A 455 -17.86 11.42 27.65
N ARG A 456 -18.92 11.96 28.24
CA ARG A 456 -18.85 12.96 29.33
C ARG A 456 -19.56 12.42 30.53
N ARG A 457 -19.00 12.63 31.71
CA ARG A 457 -19.74 12.39 32.95
C ARG A 457 -20.84 13.45 33.07
N ALA A 458 -22.06 13.02 33.37
CA ALA A 458 -23.13 13.92 33.68
C ALA A 458 -22.80 14.69 34.98
N VAL A 459 -23.20 15.93 35.07
CA VAL A 459 -23.02 16.77 36.27
C VAL A 459 -24.39 17.01 36.86
N ASP A 460 -24.49 16.88 38.17
CA ASP A 460 -25.64 17.35 38.89
C ASP A 460 -25.74 18.88 38.70
N THR A 461 -26.85 19.33 38.16
CA THR A 461 -27.10 20.75 37.88
C THR A 461 -27.24 21.60 39.12
N ILE A 462 -27.45 20.98 40.31
CA ILE A 462 -27.64 21.65 41.58
C ILE A 462 -26.34 21.72 42.37
N THR A 463 -25.62 20.59 42.49
CA THR A 463 -24.41 20.50 43.31
C THR A 463 -23.14 20.75 42.50
N ASN A 464 -23.23 20.73 41.15
CA ASN A 464 -22.11 20.81 40.21
C ASN A 464 -21.10 19.68 40.40
N GLU A 465 -21.50 18.58 41.06
CA GLU A 465 -20.66 17.39 41.24
C GLU A 465 -20.86 16.40 40.09
N PRO A 466 -19.81 15.68 39.67
CA PRO A 466 -19.91 14.67 38.61
C PRO A 466 -20.76 13.49 39.09
N LEU A 467 -21.83 13.21 38.35
CA LEU A 467 -22.66 12.02 38.56
C LEU A 467 -21.93 10.77 37.99
N GLU A 468 -22.17 9.62 38.60
CA GLU A 468 -21.66 8.33 38.04
C GLU A 468 -22.28 7.96 36.69
N VAL A 469 -23.35 8.67 36.29
CA VAL A 469 -24.10 8.40 35.06
C VAL A 469 -23.44 9.09 33.87
N LEU A 470 -23.18 8.31 32.82
CA LEU A 470 -22.69 8.79 31.52
C LEU A 470 -23.78 9.50 30.73
N ALA A 471 -23.53 10.75 30.36
CA ALA A 471 -24.21 11.37 29.24
C ALA A 471 -23.52 10.93 27.93
N THR A 472 -23.91 9.80 27.36
CA THR A 472 -23.47 9.38 26.02
C THR A 472 -24.19 10.26 25.00
N VAL A 473 -23.43 11.08 24.30
CA VAL A 473 -23.91 11.73 23.08
C VAL A 473 -23.91 10.68 22.00
N GLN A 474 -25.00 10.53 21.26
CA GLN A 474 -25.07 9.60 20.14
C GLN A 474 -23.89 9.81 19.19
N PRO A 475 -23.26 8.73 18.71
CA PRO A 475 -22.12 8.86 17.82
C PRO A 475 -22.53 9.56 16.52
N PHE A 476 -21.73 10.53 16.12
CA PHE A 476 -21.84 11.16 14.81
C PHE A 476 -21.07 10.31 13.79
N ILE A 477 -21.80 9.83 12.77
CA ILE A 477 -21.24 8.94 11.74
C ILE A 477 -21.22 9.67 10.41
N THR A 478 -20.05 9.72 9.77
CA THR A 478 -19.86 10.22 8.41
C THR A 478 -19.22 9.17 7.54
N GLY A 479 -19.40 9.27 6.23
CA GLY A 479 -18.77 8.36 5.32
C GLY A 479 -18.72 8.91 3.90
N ALA A 480 -17.81 8.35 3.10
CA ALA A 480 -17.70 8.63 1.67
C ALA A 480 -17.49 7.31 0.91
N TYR A 481 -18.08 7.24 -0.25
CA TYR A 481 -17.99 6.10 -1.13
C TYR A 481 -17.71 6.56 -2.57
N ALA A 482 -16.71 5.96 -3.19
CA ALA A 482 -16.39 6.19 -4.59
C ALA A 482 -16.06 4.86 -5.28
N GLN A 483 -16.61 4.64 -6.45
CA GLN A 483 -16.39 3.41 -7.20
C GLN A 483 -16.34 3.68 -8.69
N SER A 484 -15.39 3.04 -9.40
CA SER A 484 -15.42 2.93 -10.85
C SER A 484 -16.48 1.93 -11.26
N PHE A 485 -17.24 2.26 -12.28
CA PHE A 485 -18.20 1.34 -12.89
C PHE A 485 -18.14 1.42 -14.43
N LEU A 486 -18.54 0.33 -15.07
CA LEU A 486 -18.54 0.23 -16.52
C LEU A 486 -19.96 0.49 -17.04
N SER A 487 -20.12 1.58 -17.78
CA SER A 487 -21.41 2.02 -18.31
C SER A 487 -21.65 1.60 -19.78
N VAL A 488 -21.01 0.51 -20.23
CA VAL A 488 -21.10 0.07 -21.65
C VAL A 488 -22.54 -0.15 -22.09
N GLN A 489 -23.40 -0.65 -21.22
CA GLN A 489 -24.80 -0.92 -21.55
C GLN A 489 -25.63 0.35 -21.81
N THR A 490 -25.24 1.47 -21.17
CA THR A 490 -25.97 2.74 -21.25
C THR A 490 -25.26 3.77 -22.11
N LEU A 491 -24.00 3.51 -22.50
CA LEU A 491 -23.18 4.46 -23.27
C LEU A 491 -23.74 4.76 -24.68
N PHE A 492 -24.39 3.78 -25.28
CA PHE A 492 -24.90 3.85 -26.63
C PHE A 492 -26.45 3.85 -26.67
N GLU A 493 -27.12 4.05 -25.53
CA GLU A 493 -28.57 4.21 -25.51
C GLU A 493 -28.96 5.50 -26.21
N GLY A 494 -29.93 5.39 -27.14
CA GLY A 494 -30.51 6.54 -27.82
C GLY A 494 -31.23 7.47 -26.84
N ARG A 495 -31.54 8.70 -27.28
CA ARG A 495 -32.38 9.61 -26.51
C ARG A 495 -33.83 9.11 -26.57
N GLY A 496 -34.52 9.16 -25.43
CA GLY A 496 -35.94 8.88 -25.34
C GLY A 496 -36.80 9.88 -26.17
N SER A 497 -38.08 9.60 -26.29
CA SER A 497 -39.01 10.37 -27.12
C SER A 497 -39.09 11.88 -26.78
N GLU A 498 -38.75 12.25 -25.54
CA GLU A 498 -38.71 13.62 -25.05
C GLU A 498 -37.29 14.21 -24.94
N GLY A 499 -36.30 13.55 -25.55
CA GLY A 499 -34.90 13.97 -25.49
C GLY A 499 -34.18 13.67 -24.16
N GLN A 500 -34.85 13.01 -23.23
CA GLN A 500 -34.27 12.60 -21.95
C GLN A 500 -33.45 11.32 -22.11
N SER A 501 -32.45 11.15 -21.22
CA SER A 501 -31.66 9.94 -21.22
C SER A 501 -32.42 8.80 -20.51
N PRO A 502 -32.59 7.62 -21.15
CA PRO A 502 -33.24 6.46 -20.50
C PRO A 502 -32.52 6.04 -19.21
N ALA A 503 -31.22 6.27 -19.12
CA ALA A 503 -30.46 6.04 -17.86
C ALA A 503 -30.90 6.99 -16.75
N PHE A 504 -31.24 8.24 -17.08
CA PHE A 504 -31.75 9.20 -16.10
C PHE A 504 -33.16 8.86 -15.62
N GLU A 505 -34.03 8.41 -16.51
CA GLU A 505 -35.38 7.93 -16.15
C GLU A 505 -35.31 6.74 -15.20
N ARG A 506 -34.43 5.76 -15.52
CA ARG A 506 -34.15 4.65 -14.59
C ARG A 506 -33.59 5.13 -13.25
N PHE A 507 -32.77 6.17 -13.24
CA PHE A 507 -32.26 6.74 -11.99
C PHE A 507 -33.39 7.30 -11.13
N ILE A 508 -34.32 8.03 -11.71
CA ILE A 508 -35.46 8.58 -10.97
C ILE A 508 -36.34 7.47 -10.39
N THR A 509 -36.64 6.43 -11.17
CA THR A 509 -37.41 5.28 -10.72
C THR A 509 -36.68 4.50 -9.61
N ASN A 510 -35.42 4.14 -9.84
CA ASN A 510 -34.60 3.42 -8.87
C ASN A 510 -34.49 4.16 -7.54
N ARG A 511 -34.45 5.48 -7.56
CA ARG A 511 -34.37 6.31 -6.34
C ARG A 511 -35.58 6.09 -5.42
N GLN A 512 -36.78 6.00 -5.99
CA GLN A 512 -37.99 5.75 -5.21
C GLN A 512 -38.02 4.33 -4.67
N GLU A 513 -37.68 3.34 -5.49
CA GLU A 513 -37.70 1.93 -5.10
C GLU A 513 -36.62 1.59 -4.05
N ILE A 514 -35.42 2.16 -4.20
CA ILE A 514 -34.32 1.95 -3.23
C ILE A 514 -34.65 2.59 -1.90
N ARG A 515 -35.23 3.80 -1.91
CA ARG A 515 -35.68 4.45 -0.67
C ARG A 515 -36.71 3.58 0.07
N ALA A 516 -37.72 3.09 -0.64
CA ALA A 516 -38.74 2.22 -0.06
C ALA A 516 -38.12 0.94 0.52
N ALA A 517 -37.23 0.27 -0.23
CA ALA A 517 -36.56 -0.93 0.23
C ALA A 517 -35.63 -0.69 1.43
N GLN A 518 -34.94 0.45 1.48
CA GLN A 518 -34.11 0.78 2.65
C GLN A 518 -34.95 1.03 3.90
N LEU A 519 -36.08 1.72 3.76
CA LEU A 519 -36.98 1.94 4.89
C LEU A 519 -37.55 0.62 5.41
N THR A 520 -38.04 -0.26 4.52
CA THR A 520 -38.66 -1.51 4.94
C THR A 520 -37.65 -2.58 5.38
N ASP A 521 -36.63 -2.84 4.56
CA ASP A 521 -35.70 -3.96 4.79
C ASP A 521 -34.50 -3.53 5.66
N GLY A 522 -34.12 -2.24 5.60
CA GLY A 522 -32.96 -1.72 6.35
C GLY A 522 -33.32 -1.20 7.72
N TYR A 523 -34.39 -0.43 7.83
CA TYR A 523 -34.77 0.24 9.08
C TYR A 523 -36.02 -0.33 9.75
N GLY A 524 -36.73 -1.26 9.09
CA GLY A 524 -37.99 -1.81 9.60
C GLY A 524 -39.12 -0.79 9.71
N LEU A 525 -39.03 0.31 8.94
CA LEU A 525 -39.98 1.41 8.91
C LEU A 525 -40.92 1.29 7.69
N PRO A 526 -42.13 1.85 7.74
CA PRO A 526 -43.01 1.86 6.58
C PRO A 526 -42.40 2.69 5.43
N ALA A 527 -42.65 2.30 4.19
CA ALA A 527 -42.13 3.00 3.00
C ALA A 527 -42.59 4.48 2.91
N SER A 528 -43.65 4.84 3.61
CA SER A 528 -44.17 6.21 3.74
C SER A 528 -43.40 7.08 4.75
N ASP A 529 -42.50 6.49 5.54
CA ASP A 529 -41.72 7.22 6.54
C ASP A 529 -40.86 8.30 5.88
N THR A 530 -40.78 9.48 6.50
CA THR A 530 -40.08 10.64 5.99
C THR A 530 -38.64 10.80 6.52
N SER A 531 -38.21 9.93 7.39
CA SER A 531 -36.85 9.97 7.99
C SER A 531 -35.74 9.82 6.97
N LEU A 532 -35.99 9.06 5.88
CA LEU A 532 -35.07 8.91 4.76
C LEU A 532 -35.63 9.65 3.53
N GLN A 533 -34.91 10.64 3.02
CA GLN A 533 -35.33 11.40 1.86
C GLN A 533 -34.80 10.79 0.55
N ASN A 534 -35.54 11.03 -0.57
CA ASN A 534 -35.10 10.61 -1.91
C ASN A 534 -33.74 11.21 -2.32
N ASN A 535 -33.34 12.32 -1.72
CA ASN A 535 -32.07 13.00 -1.99
C ASN A 535 -30.96 12.61 -1.01
N SER A 536 -31.23 11.68 -0.10
CA SER A 536 -30.20 11.14 0.79
C SER A 536 -29.11 10.45 -0.03
N GLN A 537 -27.87 10.62 0.37
CA GLN A 537 -26.71 10.02 -0.30
C GLN A 537 -26.83 8.48 -0.38
N ASP A 538 -27.38 7.86 0.65
CA ASP A 538 -27.62 6.42 0.75
C ASP A 538 -28.64 5.92 -0.30
N VAL A 539 -29.53 6.79 -0.78
CA VAL A 539 -30.48 6.49 -1.86
C VAL A 539 -29.91 6.84 -3.23
N LEU A 540 -29.28 8.02 -3.34
CA LEU A 540 -28.79 8.55 -4.63
C LEU A 540 -27.68 7.68 -5.23
N LEU A 541 -26.69 7.27 -4.41
CA LEU A 541 -25.55 6.50 -4.92
C LEU A 541 -25.93 5.13 -5.50
N PRO A 542 -26.68 4.27 -4.80
CA PRO A 542 -27.11 3.00 -5.38
C PRO A 542 -28.10 3.17 -6.54
N ALA A 543 -28.96 4.19 -6.51
CA ALA A 543 -29.86 4.48 -7.61
C ALA A 543 -29.10 4.86 -8.89
N PHE A 544 -28.09 5.72 -8.77
CA PHE A 544 -27.20 6.11 -9.87
C PHE A 544 -26.44 4.90 -10.43
N GLN A 545 -25.79 4.14 -9.58
CA GLN A 545 -25.01 2.97 -10.00
C GLN A 545 -25.86 1.95 -10.77
N ARG A 546 -27.08 1.69 -10.31
CA ARG A 546 -27.98 0.76 -10.98
C ARG A 546 -28.46 1.29 -12.33
N ALA A 547 -28.91 2.54 -12.37
CA ALA A 547 -29.41 3.16 -13.59
C ALA A 547 -28.36 3.16 -14.69
N TYR A 548 -27.14 3.59 -14.37
CA TYR A 548 -26.05 3.69 -15.35
C TYR A 548 -25.36 2.34 -15.64
N SER A 549 -25.63 1.30 -14.87
CA SER A 549 -25.30 -0.08 -15.23
C SER A 549 -26.41 -0.81 -16.00
N GLY A 550 -27.46 -0.09 -16.46
CA GLY A 550 -28.57 -0.65 -17.23
C GLY A 550 -29.56 -1.50 -16.41
N ARG A 551 -29.56 -1.34 -15.07
CA ARG A 551 -30.43 -2.13 -14.17
C ARG A 551 -31.55 -1.28 -13.59
N THR A 552 -32.74 -1.86 -13.51
CA THR A 552 -33.92 -1.32 -12.81
C THR A 552 -34.22 -2.16 -11.58
N GLY A 553 -35.00 -1.61 -10.65
CA GLY A 553 -35.53 -2.34 -9.50
C GLY A 553 -34.76 -2.19 -8.20
N ALA A 554 -35.43 -2.54 -7.10
CA ALA A 554 -34.94 -2.36 -5.74
C ALA A 554 -33.82 -3.33 -5.32
N GLY A 555 -33.35 -4.27 -6.10
CA GLY A 555 -32.36 -5.31 -5.75
C GLY A 555 -31.18 -4.90 -4.85
N TYR A 556 -31.45 -3.99 -3.92
CA TYR A 556 -30.57 -3.51 -2.86
C TYR A 556 -30.69 -4.46 -1.67
N ARG A 557 -29.60 -5.09 -1.29
CA ARG A 557 -29.49 -5.70 0.04
C ARG A 557 -28.85 -4.64 0.92
N ALA A 558 -29.59 -4.16 1.90
CA ALA A 558 -29.01 -3.38 2.99
C ALA A 558 -27.83 -4.17 3.59
N ARG A 559 -26.66 -3.57 3.65
CA ARG A 559 -25.50 -4.14 4.31
C ARG A 559 -25.25 -3.40 5.61
#